data_ec0bb43642400deabedc262c1b36208d
#
_entry.id   ec0bb43642400deabedc262c1b36208d
#
_cell.length_a   1.000
_cell.length_b   1.000
_cell.length_c   1.000
_cell.angle_alpha   90.00
_cell.angle_beta   90.00
_cell.angle_gamma   90.00
#
_symmetry.space_group_name_H-M   'P 1'
#
loop_
_entity.id
_entity.type
_entity.pdbx_description
1 polymer ?
#
loop_
_entity_poly.entity_id
_entity_poly.type
_entity_poly.pdbx_seq_one_letter_code
_entity_poly.pdbx_strand_id
1 'polypeptide(L)'
;MVGQASPRGRPGNVRRVKDGFDSRGMAALSSGHLATDLAQGSLPALLPFLEAKFDLSYTMVGALILVATFSSSIIQPAFGLWSDVRGALWLLPVGVSLAGIGIAFASIAPSYGLVIVGVLFSGLGVAAYHPEGSKFASYVSGSKRASGMSLFSVGGNIGFALGPLVASFFVITLGMGLDGGVFVALPGLLVASMLLFAIPHLASFAPAQMEVRAAAAADQWGGTLMLLAIVGLRSLAHMGLFTFIPLYEISRGNGAAYGTRVLALFLFAGALGTLVGGPLADRIGRRKVLLGSFIVSPPLIATYVLVGGTVGLVALFFAGAAVIGTFSVSLVMSQEYLPGRVGVASGLSIGLAIGLGGIAALSLGAVADAVDLETALLCTALGPLVCIALTLLLPAPRYRRPAGPEPAPAAAI
;
A
#
# COMPACT_ATOMS: atom_id res chain seq x y z
N MET A 1 -47.32 -49.16 -22.30
CA MET A 1 -47.16 -47.73 -22.65
C MET A 1 -47.25 -46.93 -21.35
N VAL A 2 -46.14 -46.56 -20.78
CA VAL A 2 -46.08 -45.66 -19.61
C VAL A 2 -45.05 -44.61 -19.94
N GLY A 3 -45.54 -43.38 -20.20
CA GLY A 3 -44.73 -42.24 -20.54
C GLY A 3 -44.05 -41.69 -19.30
N GLN A 4 -42.70 -41.64 -19.32
CA GLN A 4 -41.88 -40.90 -18.33
C GLN A 4 -41.88 -39.43 -18.67
N ALA A 5 -42.49 -38.61 -17.79
CA ALA A 5 -42.39 -37.16 -17.81
C ALA A 5 -41.07 -36.74 -17.15
N SER A 6 -40.16 -36.17 -17.93
CA SER A 6 -38.92 -35.52 -17.45
C SER A 6 -39.28 -34.20 -16.72
N PRO A 7 -38.78 -33.92 -15.51
CA PRO A 7 -38.96 -32.62 -14.88
C PRO A 7 -38.02 -31.61 -15.54
N ARG A 8 -38.59 -30.72 -16.36
CA ARG A 8 -37.89 -29.51 -16.83
C ARG A 8 -37.60 -28.61 -15.62
N GLY A 9 -36.39 -28.69 -15.09
CA GLY A 9 -35.86 -27.71 -14.14
C GLY A 9 -35.88 -26.32 -14.81
N ARG A 10 -36.54 -25.37 -14.17
CA ARG A 10 -36.48 -23.96 -14.57
C ARG A 10 -35.04 -23.51 -14.55
N PRO A 11 -34.54 -22.85 -15.61
CA PRO A 11 -33.22 -22.26 -15.55
C PRO A 11 -33.22 -21.17 -14.50
N GLY A 12 -32.49 -21.39 -13.41
CA GLY A 12 -32.25 -20.36 -12.40
C GLY A 12 -31.73 -19.10 -13.11
N ASN A 13 -32.24 -17.96 -12.67
CA ASN A 13 -31.91 -16.63 -13.17
C ASN A 13 -30.40 -16.41 -13.01
N VAL A 14 -29.59 -16.80 -14.00
CA VAL A 14 -28.16 -16.46 -14.10
C VAL A 14 -28.14 -14.95 -14.31
N ARG A 15 -27.97 -14.19 -13.22
CA ARG A 15 -27.71 -12.74 -13.32
C ARG A 15 -26.50 -12.57 -14.23
N ARG A 16 -26.71 -11.99 -15.41
CA ARG A 16 -25.62 -11.62 -16.33
C ARG A 16 -24.64 -10.77 -15.54
N VAL A 17 -23.39 -11.23 -15.46
CA VAL A 17 -22.27 -10.42 -14.99
C VAL A 17 -22.29 -9.15 -15.82
N LYS A 18 -22.36 -7.99 -15.17
CA LYS A 18 -22.26 -6.70 -15.88
C LYS A 18 -20.86 -6.60 -16.44
N ASP A 19 -20.68 -6.79 -17.74
CA ASP A 19 -19.38 -6.77 -18.44
C ASP A 19 -18.75 -5.36 -18.48
N GLY A 20 -19.47 -4.33 -18.00
CA GLY A 20 -19.06 -2.93 -18.02
C GLY A 20 -18.34 -2.49 -16.76
N PHE A 21 -17.46 -1.50 -16.90
CA PHE A 21 -16.85 -0.79 -15.78
C PHE A 21 -17.93 -0.01 -14.99
N ASP A 22 -18.04 -0.29 -13.68
CA ASP A 22 -18.96 0.41 -12.78
C ASP A 22 -18.23 1.55 -12.05
N SER A 23 -18.48 2.78 -12.49
CA SER A 23 -17.83 3.96 -11.94
C SER A 23 -18.29 4.30 -10.51
N ARG A 24 -19.53 3.97 -10.15
CA ARG A 24 -20.07 4.24 -8.79
C ARG A 24 -19.43 3.34 -7.75
N GLY A 25 -19.40 2.03 -8.00
CA GLY A 25 -18.73 1.08 -7.14
C GLY A 25 -17.24 1.38 -7.04
N MET A 26 -16.57 1.70 -8.15
CA MET A 26 -15.16 2.08 -8.15
C MET A 26 -14.90 3.35 -7.35
N ALA A 27 -15.72 4.39 -7.50
CA ALA A 27 -15.59 5.64 -6.73
C ALA A 27 -15.74 5.37 -5.22
N ALA A 28 -16.75 4.58 -4.82
CA ALA A 28 -16.96 4.21 -3.42
C ALA A 28 -15.75 3.44 -2.83
N LEU A 29 -15.24 2.46 -3.58
CA LEU A 29 -14.08 1.67 -3.14
C LEU A 29 -12.78 2.50 -3.13
N SER A 30 -12.55 3.33 -4.14
CA SER A 30 -11.36 4.21 -4.17
C SER A 30 -11.41 5.26 -3.06
N SER A 31 -12.60 5.78 -2.71
CA SER A 31 -12.76 6.68 -1.56
C SER A 31 -12.48 5.97 -0.23
N GLY A 32 -12.92 4.69 -0.09
CA GLY A 32 -12.57 3.87 1.06
C GLY A 32 -11.07 3.64 1.19
N HIS A 33 -10.38 3.35 0.08
CA HIS A 33 -8.93 3.20 0.03
C HIS A 33 -8.23 4.50 0.44
N LEU A 34 -8.67 5.64 -0.13
CA LEU A 34 -8.16 6.96 0.22
C LEU A 34 -8.30 7.23 1.72
N ALA A 35 -9.48 7.00 2.30
CA ALA A 35 -9.72 7.30 3.72
C ALA A 35 -8.95 6.36 4.67
N THR A 36 -8.80 5.09 4.29
CA THR A 36 -8.01 4.10 5.06
C THR A 36 -6.54 4.49 5.07
N ASP A 37 -5.98 4.81 3.90
CA ASP A 37 -4.56 5.15 3.76
C ASP A 37 -4.26 6.56 4.26
N LEU A 38 -5.23 7.47 4.25
CA LEU A 38 -5.12 8.78 4.90
C LEU A 38 -4.90 8.61 6.40
N ALA A 39 -5.64 7.74 7.07
CA ALA A 39 -5.44 7.46 8.48
C ALA A 39 -4.03 6.90 8.74
N GLN A 40 -3.58 5.93 7.95
CA GLN A 40 -2.24 5.35 8.09
C GLN A 40 -1.14 6.39 7.80
N GLY A 41 -1.30 7.21 6.76
CA GLY A 41 -0.36 8.27 6.39
C GLY A 41 -0.28 9.41 7.42
N SER A 42 -1.31 9.58 8.25
CA SER A 42 -1.33 10.62 9.30
C SER A 42 -0.35 10.35 10.45
N LEU A 43 -0.05 9.09 10.74
CA LEU A 43 0.74 8.71 11.91
C LEU A 43 2.10 9.41 12.00
N PRO A 44 2.94 9.48 10.95
CA PRO A 44 4.24 10.16 11.05
C PRO A 44 4.16 11.65 11.38
N ALA A 45 3.07 12.32 11.00
CA ALA A 45 2.88 13.73 11.36
C ALA A 45 2.56 13.93 12.86
N LEU A 46 2.07 12.89 13.53
CA LEU A 46 1.82 12.87 14.97
C LEU A 46 3.06 12.47 15.78
N LEU A 47 4.02 11.75 15.17
CA LEU A 47 5.18 11.19 15.88
C LEU A 47 5.99 12.25 16.67
N PRO A 48 6.30 13.44 16.11
CA PRO A 48 7.04 14.45 16.88
C PRO A 48 6.31 14.93 18.13
N PHE A 49 4.98 14.99 18.08
CA PHE A 49 4.16 15.41 19.21
C PHE A 49 4.01 14.31 20.28
N LEU A 50 3.97 13.04 19.82
CA LEU A 50 3.95 11.88 20.72
C LEU A 50 5.32 11.69 21.37
N GLU A 51 6.41 11.88 20.60
CA GLU A 51 7.79 11.86 21.10
C GLU A 51 7.96 12.89 22.22
N ALA A 52 7.59 14.15 21.96
CA ALA A 52 7.70 15.22 22.96
C ALA A 52 6.77 15.01 24.17
N LYS A 53 5.55 14.46 23.99
CA LYS A 53 4.58 14.23 25.09
C LYS A 53 5.04 13.15 26.05
N PHE A 54 5.65 12.08 25.56
CA PHE A 54 5.99 10.88 26.32
C PHE A 54 7.50 10.67 26.50
N ASP A 55 8.33 11.63 26.06
CA ASP A 55 9.81 11.54 26.08
C ASP A 55 10.31 10.23 25.43
N LEU A 56 9.83 9.97 24.20
CA LEU A 56 10.11 8.72 23.50
C LEU A 56 11.50 8.76 22.87
N SER A 57 12.24 7.65 22.97
CA SER A 57 13.39 7.45 22.12
C SER A 57 12.98 7.22 20.64
N TYR A 58 13.87 7.44 19.69
CA TYR A 58 13.58 7.17 18.28
C TYR A 58 13.30 5.67 18.01
N THR A 59 13.87 4.78 18.82
CA THR A 59 13.52 3.35 18.83
C THR A 59 12.04 3.15 19.17
N MET A 60 11.52 3.84 20.19
CA MET A 60 10.10 3.75 20.56
C MET A 60 9.20 4.36 19.49
N VAL A 61 9.63 5.44 18.82
CA VAL A 61 8.95 5.98 17.64
C VAL A 61 8.91 4.96 16.49
N GLY A 62 10.03 4.32 16.20
CA GLY A 62 10.12 3.24 15.20
C GLY A 62 9.23 2.05 15.55
N ALA A 63 9.08 1.72 16.85
CA ALA A 63 8.18 0.67 17.32
C ALA A 63 6.70 0.96 17.02
N LEU A 64 6.25 2.21 17.06
CA LEU A 64 4.89 2.58 16.64
C LEU A 64 4.65 2.25 15.17
N ILE A 65 5.63 2.53 14.31
CA ILE A 65 5.56 2.19 12.87
C ILE A 65 5.60 0.67 12.68
N LEU A 66 6.42 -0.05 13.46
CA LEU A 66 6.42 -1.52 13.44
C LEU A 66 5.04 -2.08 13.79
N VAL A 67 4.40 -1.59 14.85
CA VAL A 67 3.06 -2.03 15.26
C VAL A 67 2.04 -1.73 14.16
N ALA A 68 2.05 -0.53 13.58
CA ALA A 68 1.15 -0.13 12.49
C ALA A 68 1.30 -1.05 11.27
N THR A 69 2.53 -1.29 10.83
CA THR A 69 2.82 -2.09 9.63
C THR A 69 2.62 -3.59 9.87
N PHE A 70 2.97 -4.10 11.05
CA PHE A 70 2.77 -5.49 11.41
C PHE A 70 1.28 -5.84 11.50
N SER A 71 0.48 -5.03 12.20
CA SER A 71 -0.96 -5.23 12.33
C SER A 71 -1.70 -5.08 11.00
N SER A 72 -1.27 -4.17 10.14
CA SER A 72 -1.87 -3.98 8.82
C SER A 72 -1.48 -5.08 7.82
N SER A 73 -0.31 -5.70 7.94
CA SER A 73 0.23 -6.58 6.89
C SER A 73 0.10 -8.06 7.18
N ILE A 74 0.42 -8.49 8.41
CA ILE A 74 0.42 -9.93 8.76
C ILE A 74 -0.99 -10.47 8.92
N ILE A 75 -1.93 -9.64 9.34
CA ILE A 75 -3.32 -10.05 9.56
C ILE A 75 -4.16 -9.97 8.27
N GLN A 76 -3.72 -9.21 7.26
CA GLN A 76 -4.41 -9.09 5.97
C GLN A 76 -4.80 -10.43 5.32
N PRO A 77 -3.91 -11.44 5.22
CA PRO A 77 -4.27 -12.73 4.65
C PRO A 77 -5.41 -13.44 5.40
N ALA A 78 -5.49 -13.28 6.73
CA ALA A 78 -6.57 -13.87 7.53
C ALA A 78 -7.93 -13.22 7.21
N PHE A 79 -7.98 -11.89 7.07
CA PHE A 79 -9.19 -11.21 6.61
C PHE A 79 -9.55 -11.59 5.16
N GLY A 80 -8.57 -11.74 4.28
CA GLY A 80 -8.76 -12.20 2.91
C GLY A 80 -9.39 -13.59 2.84
N LEU A 81 -8.85 -14.54 3.59
CA LEU A 81 -9.41 -15.91 3.69
C LEU A 81 -10.81 -15.90 4.27
N TRP A 82 -11.07 -15.12 5.31
CA TRP A 82 -12.41 -14.99 5.88
C TRP A 82 -13.41 -14.45 4.86
N SER A 83 -13.02 -13.38 4.15
CA SER A 83 -13.81 -12.76 3.10
C SER A 83 -14.15 -13.74 1.97
N ASP A 84 -13.20 -14.58 1.56
CA ASP A 84 -13.40 -15.56 0.49
C ASP A 84 -14.36 -16.65 0.87
N VAL A 85 -14.37 -17.07 2.15
CA VAL A 85 -15.24 -18.17 2.64
C VAL A 85 -16.67 -17.70 3.00
N ARG A 86 -16.82 -16.51 3.60
CA ARG A 86 -18.10 -16.07 4.19
C ARG A 86 -18.73 -14.85 3.54
N GLY A 87 -18.01 -14.18 2.62
CA GLY A 87 -18.42 -12.88 2.09
C GLY A 87 -18.46 -11.82 3.20
N ALA A 88 -17.70 -10.77 3.10
CA ALA A 88 -17.49 -9.88 4.25
C ALA A 88 -17.50 -8.39 3.85
N LEU A 89 -18.46 -7.98 3.01
CA LEU A 89 -18.62 -6.56 2.60
C LEU A 89 -18.69 -5.59 3.79
N TRP A 90 -19.12 -6.05 4.97
CA TRP A 90 -19.14 -5.28 6.20
C TRP A 90 -17.70 -4.88 6.67
N LEU A 91 -16.67 -5.61 6.23
CA LEU A 91 -15.28 -5.25 6.51
C LEU A 91 -14.89 -3.91 5.88
N LEU A 92 -15.54 -3.49 4.79
CA LEU A 92 -15.26 -2.21 4.15
C LEU A 92 -15.55 -1.02 5.09
N PRO A 93 -16.79 -0.79 5.55
CA PRO A 93 -17.07 0.33 6.44
C PRO A 93 -16.41 0.18 7.83
N VAL A 94 -16.34 -1.04 8.38
CA VAL A 94 -15.69 -1.28 9.68
C VAL A 94 -14.19 -1.03 9.59
N GLY A 95 -13.52 -1.51 8.53
CA GLY A 95 -12.09 -1.31 8.33
C GLY A 95 -11.71 0.16 8.22
N VAL A 96 -12.43 0.91 7.37
CA VAL A 96 -12.20 2.37 7.20
C VAL A 96 -12.43 3.13 8.52
N SER A 97 -13.53 2.80 9.24
CA SER A 97 -13.82 3.43 10.54
C SER A 97 -12.72 3.13 11.56
N LEU A 98 -12.34 1.87 11.68
CA LEU A 98 -11.35 1.42 12.66
C LEU A 98 -9.97 2.01 12.39
N ALA A 99 -9.59 2.16 11.11
CA ALA A 99 -8.34 2.81 10.73
C ALA A 99 -8.27 4.26 11.26
N GLY A 100 -9.33 5.06 11.02
CA GLY A 100 -9.39 6.44 11.48
C GLY A 100 -9.55 6.57 12.99
N ILE A 101 -10.44 5.80 13.62
CA ILE A 101 -10.67 5.81 15.09
C ILE A 101 -9.41 5.38 15.83
N GLY A 102 -8.65 4.42 15.31
CA GLY A 102 -7.40 3.97 15.93
C GLY A 102 -6.37 5.09 16.02
N ILE A 103 -6.17 5.88 14.95
CA ILE A 103 -5.26 7.05 14.98
C ILE A 103 -5.82 8.15 15.89
N ALA A 104 -7.13 8.43 15.83
CA ALA A 104 -7.79 9.39 16.69
C ALA A 104 -7.58 9.04 18.17
N PHE A 105 -7.79 7.78 18.56
CA PHE A 105 -7.54 7.31 19.91
C PHE A 105 -6.05 7.41 20.30
N ALA A 106 -5.13 7.03 19.41
CA ALA A 106 -3.71 7.13 19.65
C ALA A 106 -3.27 8.57 19.94
N SER A 107 -3.87 9.58 19.29
CA SER A 107 -3.51 10.98 19.46
C SER A 107 -3.86 11.52 20.86
N ILE A 108 -4.98 11.10 21.45
CA ILE A 108 -5.43 11.55 22.77
C ILE A 108 -5.05 10.59 23.90
N ALA A 109 -4.40 9.48 23.60
CA ALA A 109 -4.03 8.46 24.57
C ALA A 109 -3.21 9.06 25.74
N PRO A 110 -3.51 8.68 27.00
CA PRO A 110 -2.81 9.20 28.18
C PRO A 110 -1.47 8.50 28.46
N SER A 111 -1.15 7.41 27.75
CA SER A 111 0.11 6.66 27.92
C SER A 111 0.59 6.06 26.62
N TYR A 112 1.90 5.84 26.50
CA TYR A 112 2.52 5.20 25.33
C TYR A 112 1.92 3.81 25.03
N GLY A 113 1.63 3.01 26.06
CA GLY A 113 0.98 1.71 25.87
C GLY A 113 -0.39 1.81 25.20
N LEU A 114 -1.18 2.85 25.52
CA LEU A 114 -2.46 3.11 24.87
C LEU A 114 -2.30 3.70 23.46
N VAL A 115 -1.23 4.45 23.20
CA VAL A 115 -0.88 4.83 21.81
C VAL A 115 -0.65 3.58 20.98
N ILE A 116 0.12 2.60 21.47
CA ILE A 116 0.35 1.31 20.78
C ILE A 116 -0.99 0.62 20.49
N VAL A 117 -1.91 0.57 21.45
CA VAL A 117 -3.24 -0.02 21.27
C VAL A 117 -4.02 0.69 20.16
N GLY A 118 -4.03 2.03 20.14
CA GLY A 118 -4.68 2.81 19.08
C GLY A 118 -4.09 2.54 17.71
N VAL A 119 -2.77 2.53 17.59
CA VAL A 119 -2.04 2.23 16.35
C VAL A 119 -2.31 0.80 15.88
N LEU A 120 -2.36 -0.17 16.79
CA LEU A 120 -2.71 -1.56 16.48
C LEU A 120 -4.13 -1.66 15.90
N PHE A 121 -5.11 -1.01 16.51
CA PHE A 121 -6.49 -0.98 15.98
C PHE A 121 -6.55 -0.28 14.62
N SER A 122 -5.81 0.79 14.41
CA SER A 122 -5.71 1.42 13.09
C SER A 122 -5.18 0.44 12.04
N GLY A 123 -4.09 -0.26 12.33
CA GLY A 123 -3.53 -1.28 11.44
C GLY A 123 -4.51 -2.43 11.17
N LEU A 124 -5.26 -2.90 12.17
CA LEU A 124 -6.31 -3.90 11.98
C LEU A 124 -7.41 -3.40 11.05
N GLY A 125 -7.79 -2.11 11.13
CA GLY A 125 -8.72 -1.48 10.21
C GLY A 125 -8.22 -1.51 8.77
N VAL A 126 -6.95 -1.15 8.57
CA VAL A 126 -6.27 -1.24 7.28
C VAL A 126 -6.26 -2.67 6.75
N ALA A 127 -5.91 -3.65 7.60
CA ALA A 127 -5.90 -5.08 7.25
C ALA A 127 -7.28 -5.61 6.86
N ALA A 128 -8.35 -5.12 7.48
CA ALA A 128 -9.72 -5.51 7.17
C ALA A 128 -10.22 -4.94 5.84
N TYR A 129 -9.85 -3.69 5.53
CA TYR A 129 -10.33 -3.00 4.33
C TYR A 129 -9.67 -3.51 3.04
N HIS A 130 -8.34 -3.62 3.00
CA HIS A 130 -7.59 -3.82 1.76
C HIS A 130 -7.95 -5.07 0.97
N PRO A 131 -8.06 -6.28 1.56
CA PRO A 131 -8.39 -7.49 0.80
C PRO A 131 -9.78 -7.41 0.18
N GLU A 132 -10.77 -6.97 0.95
CA GLU A 132 -12.16 -6.85 0.50
C GLU A 132 -12.31 -5.73 -0.52
N GLY A 133 -11.71 -4.56 -0.26
CA GLY A 133 -11.71 -3.42 -1.17
C GLY A 133 -11.10 -3.75 -2.53
N SER A 134 -9.93 -4.36 -2.56
CA SER A 134 -9.24 -4.76 -3.79
C SER A 134 -10.02 -5.85 -4.56
N LYS A 135 -10.63 -6.81 -3.85
CA LYS A 135 -11.48 -7.84 -4.45
C LYS A 135 -12.67 -7.22 -5.18
N PHE A 136 -13.42 -6.36 -4.51
CA PHE A 136 -14.57 -5.71 -5.13
C PHE A 136 -14.18 -4.68 -6.18
N ALA A 137 -13.05 -3.96 -6.05
CA ALA A 137 -12.51 -3.12 -7.10
C ALA A 137 -12.26 -3.92 -8.40
N SER A 138 -11.74 -5.14 -8.26
CA SER A 138 -11.58 -6.05 -9.39
C SER A 138 -12.92 -6.46 -10.03
N TYR A 139 -13.98 -6.66 -9.23
CA TYR A 139 -15.31 -7.04 -9.73
C TYR A 139 -16.00 -5.90 -10.48
N VAL A 140 -16.01 -4.70 -9.91
CA VAL A 140 -16.62 -3.50 -10.53
C VAL A 140 -15.82 -3.00 -11.75
N SER A 141 -14.58 -3.45 -11.93
CA SER A 141 -13.76 -3.13 -13.10
C SER A 141 -14.22 -3.84 -14.39
N GLY A 142 -14.99 -4.93 -14.27
CA GLY A 142 -15.44 -5.72 -15.43
C GLY A 142 -14.27 -6.13 -16.34
N SER A 143 -14.39 -5.85 -17.64
CA SER A 143 -13.35 -6.14 -18.63
C SER A 143 -12.12 -5.21 -18.55
N LYS A 144 -12.23 -4.04 -17.85
CA LYS A 144 -11.14 -3.04 -17.70
C LYS A 144 -10.37 -3.20 -16.38
N ARG A 145 -10.02 -4.43 -16.02
CA ARG A 145 -9.48 -4.78 -14.70
C ARG A 145 -8.21 -4.03 -14.36
N ALA A 146 -7.26 -3.91 -15.28
CA ALA A 146 -6.00 -3.20 -15.06
C ALA A 146 -6.24 -1.71 -14.77
N SER A 147 -7.07 -1.04 -15.57
CA SER A 147 -7.41 0.38 -15.38
C SER A 147 -8.17 0.62 -14.07
N GLY A 148 -9.11 -0.27 -13.73
CA GLY A 148 -9.86 -0.15 -12.48
C GLY A 148 -8.98 -0.34 -11.25
N MET A 149 -8.09 -1.33 -11.24
CA MET A 149 -7.14 -1.54 -10.16
C MET A 149 -6.14 -0.39 -10.02
N SER A 150 -5.73 0.22 -11.14
CA SER A 150 -4.90 1.44 -11.12
C SER A 150 -5.63 2.60 -10.44
N LEU A 151 -6.91 2.82 -10.80
CA LEU A 151 -7.73 3.88 -10.18
C LEU A 151 -7.94 3.65 -8.68
N PHE A 152 -8.19 2.40 -8.28
CA PHE A 152 -8.27 2.02 -6.87
C PHE A 152 -6.97 2.33 -6.13
N SER A 153 -5.81 1.98 -6.70
CA SER A 153 -4.49 2.24 -6.11
C SER A 153 -4.15 3.72 -6.02
N VAL A 154 -4.57 4.52 -7.00
CA VAL A 154 -4.43 5.99 -6.96
C VAL A 154 -5.17 6.57 -5.76
N GLY A 155 -6.38 6.06 -5.44
CA GLY A 155 -7.10 6.44 -4.23
C GLY A 155 -6.26 6.30 -2.97
N GLY A 156 -5.67 5.12 -2.75
CA GLY A 156 -4.79 4.85 -1.60
C GLY A 156 -3.56 5.76 -1.57
N ASN A 157 -2.83 5.87 -2.67
CA ASN A 157 -1.63 6.71 -2.75
C ASN A 157 -1.93 8.19 -2.44
N ILE A 158 -3.05 8.73 -2.93
CA ILE A 158 -3.49 10.10 -2.61
C ILE A 158 -3.82 10.19 -1.12
N GLY A 159 -4.55 9.22 -0.57
CA GLY A 159 -4.87 9.19 0.86
C GLY A 159 -3.60 9.21 1.72
N PHE A 160 -2.66 8.35 1.40
CA PHE A 160 -1.38 8.25 2.12
C PHE A 160 -0.58 9.56 2.10
N ALA A 161 -0.59 10.29 0.96
CA ALA A 161 0.06 11.59 0.83
C ALA A 161 -0.71 12.72 1.52
N LEU A 162 -2.05 12.67 1.56
CA LEU A 162 -2.87 13.66 2.23
C LEU A 162 -2.90 13.50 3.76
N GLY A 163 -2.68 12.28 4.26
CA GLY A 163 -2.73 11.99 5.70
C GLY A 163 -1.92 12.96 6.56
N PRO A 164 -0.63 13.17 6.27
CA PRO A 164 0.19 14.11 7.03
C PRO A 164 -0.35 15.53 6.99
N LEU A 165 -0.89 15.98 5.85
CA LEU A 165 -1.43 17.33 5.69
C LEU A 165 -2.71 17.53 6.49
N VAL A 166 -3.61 16.54 6.49
CA VAL A 166 -4.85 16.55 7.29
C VAL A 166 -4.54 16.57 8.78
N ALA A 167 -3.64 15.72 9.25
CA ALA A 167 -3.19 15.73 10.64
C ALA A 167 -2.56 17.08 11.02
N SER A 168 -1.64 17.60 10.20
CA SER A 168 -0.98 18.89 10.42
C SER A 168 -1.97 20.06 10.46
N PHE A 169 -3.03 20.02 9.64
CA PHE A 169 -4.05 21.06 9.64
C PHE A 169 -4.72 21.20 11.00
N PHE A 170 -5.18 20.10 11.60
CA PHE A 170 -5.84 20.16 12.91
C PHE A 170 -4.84 20.37 14.05
N VAL A 171 -3.74 19.64 14.04
CA VAL A 171 -2.76 19.65 15.13
C VAL A 171 -1.99 20.96 15.20
N ILE A 172 -1.53 21.46 14.06
CA ILE A 172 -0.61 22.61 13.95
C ILE A 172 -1.35 23.87 13.53
N THR A 173 -2.03 23.85 12.36
CA THR A 173 -2.60 25.07 11.78
C THR A 173 -3.75 25.61 12.62
N LEU A 174 -4.62 24.75 13.16
CA LEU A 174 -5.68 25.14 14.09
C LEU A 174 -5.18 25.21 15.55
N GLY A 175 -3.93 24.86 15.82
CA GLY A 175 -3.32 24.96 17.15
C GLY A 175 -3.89 24.00 18.21
N MET A 176 -4.58 22.93 17.77
CA MET A 176 -5.26 21.99 18.68
C MET A 176 -4.30 21.00 19.37
N GLY A 177 -3.02 20.96 18.96
CA GLY A 177 -2.08 19.97 19.47
C GLY A 177 -2.54 18.54 19.15
N LEU A 178 -2.13 17.56 19.97
CA LEU A 178 -2.52 16.15 19.77
C LEU A 178 -4.03 15.92 19.81
N ASP A 179 -4.80 16.75 20.54
CA ASP A 179 -6.26 16.62 20.56
C ASP A 179 -6.88 16.83 19.16
N GLY A 180 -6.23 17.62 18.31
CA GLY A 180 -6.61 17.79 16.92
C GLY A 180 -6.52 16.52 16.08
N GLY A 181 -5.72 15.54 16.51
CA GLY A 181 -5.60 14.24 15.85
C GLY A 181 -6.90 13.42 15.84
N VAL A 182 -7.85 13.72 16.74
CA VAL A 182 -9.19 13.11 16.75
C VAL A 182 -9.92 13.32 15.43
N PHE A 183 -9.70 14.46 14.77
CA PHE A 183 -10.35 14.79 13.50
C PHE A 183 -9.83 13.98 12.31
N VAL A 184 -8.72 13.25 12.44
CA VAL A 184 -8.26 12.29 11.43
C VAL A 184 -9.28 11.17 11.22
N ALA A 185 -10.14 10.87 12.20
CA ALA A 185 -11.23 9.91 12.03
C ALA A 185 -12.35 10.40 11.09
N LEU A 186 -12.55 11.71 10.93
CA LEU A 186 -13.70 12.26 10.20
C LEU A 186 -13.79 11.75 8.74
N PRO A 187 -12.74 11.82 7.91
CA PRO A 187 -12.79 11.30 6.55
C PRO A 187 -13.18 9.83 6.53
N GLY A 188 -12.60 9.03 7.44
CA GLY A 188 -12.90 7.60 7.57
C GLY A 188 -14.37 7.34 7.91
N LEU A 189 -14.93 8.04 8.89
CA LEU A 189 -16.33 7.87 9.33
C LEU A 189 -17.32 8.32 8.24
N LEU A 190 -17.05 9.42 7.54
CA LEU A 190 -17.86 9.88 6.42
C LEU A 190 -17.88 8.87 5.28
N VAL A 191 -16.71 8.36 4.91
CA VAL A 191 -16.60 7.36 3.83
C VAL A 191 -17.17 6.01 4.28
N ALA A 192 -17.00 5.61 5.53
CA ALA A 192 -17.63 4.41 6.07
C ALA A 192 -19.17 4.48 5.96
N SER A 193 -19.74 5.63 6.31
CA SER A 193 -21.19 5.86 6.16
C SER A 193 -21.63 5.74 4.71
N MET A 194 -20.87 6.33 3.76
CA MET A 194 -21.13 6.19 2.33
C MET A 194 -21.03 4.71 1.87
N LEU A 195 -20.05 3.97 2.36
CA LEU A 195 -19.85 2.55 2.04
C LEU A 195 -21.01 1.68 2.54
N LEU A 196 -21.60 1.98 3.71
CA LEU A 196 -22.80 1.27 4.19
C LEU A 196 -23.95 1.36 3.17
N PHE A 197 -24.18 2.54 2.56
CA PHE A 197 -25.17 2.70 1.51
C PHE A 197 -24.75 2.04 0.18
N ALA A 198 -23.45 1.89 -0.07
CA ALA A 198 -22.93 1.24 -1.28
C ALA A 198 -22.96 -0.30 -1.21
N ILE A 199 -23.01 -0.92 -0.02
CA ILE A 199 -23.01 -2.39 0.16
C ILE A 199 -24.02 -3.13 -0.72
N PRO A 200 -25.34 -2.76 -0.80
CA PRO A 200 -26.29 -3.46 -1.64
C PRO A 200 -25.92 -3.41 -3.13
N HIS A 201 -25.35 -2.29 -3.57
CA HIS A 201 -24.87 -2.15 -4.95
C HIS A 201 -23.66 -3.01 -5.20
N LEU A 202 -22.64 -2.98 -4.33
CA LEU A 202 -21.43 -3.79 -4.43
C LEU A 202 -21.73 -5.29 -4.39
N ALA A 203 -22.65 -5.73 -3.53
CA ALA A 203 -23.06 -7.13 -3.43
C ALA A 203 -23.61 -7.69 -4.76
N SER A 204 -24.12 -6.83 -5.66
CA SER A 204 -24.63 -7.27 -6.97
C SER A 204 -23.54 -7.69 -7.95
N PHE A 205 -22.26 -7.39 -7.64
CA PHE A 205 -21.09 -7.75 -8.45
C PHE A 205 -20.35 -9.00 -7.97
N ALA A 206 -20.77 -9.61 -6.86
CA ALA A 206 -20.15 -10.84 -6.37
C ALA A 206 -20.31 -11.95 -7.44
N PRO A 207 -19.21 -12.55 -7.94
CA PRO A 207 -19.32 -13.57 -8.99
C PRO A 207 -19.90 -14.86 -8.45
N ALA A 208 -20.74 -15.53 -9.26
CA ALA A 208 -21.01 -16.93 -9.10
C ALA A 208 -19.74 -17.69 -9.54
N GLN A 209 -18.98 -18.18 -8.59
CA GLN A 209 -17.79 -19.02 -8.73
C GLN A 209 -16.88 -18.67 -9.94
N MET A 210 -15.75 -18.04 -9.66
CA MET A 210 -14.70 -17.82 -10.66
C MET A 210 -13.93 -19.12 -10.88
N GLU A 211 -14.07 -19.75 -12.06
CA GLU A 211 -13.18 -20.83 -12.47
C GLU A 211 -11.74 -20.31 -12.47
N VAL A 212 -10.92 -20.84 -11.59
CA VAL A 212 -9.49 -20.59 -11.56
C VAL A 212 -8.90 -21.28 -12.79
N ARG A 213 -8.59 -20.52 -13.84
CA ARG A 213 -7.82 -21.03 -14.96
C ARG A 213 -6.42 -21.37 -14.45
N ALA A 214 -6.11 -22.66 -14.41
CA ALA A 214 -4.76 -23.15 -14.13
C ALA A 214 -3.77 -22.52 -15.14
N ALA A 215 -2.81 -21.79 -14.61
CA ALA A 215 -1.77 -21.18 -15.46
C ALA A 215 -0.85 -22.28 -16.01
N ALA A 216 -0.59 -22.23 -17.32
CA ALA A 216 0.25 -23.21 -18.01
C ALA A 216 1.77 -23.08 -17.72
N ALA A 217 2.18 -22.10 -16.90
CA ALA A 217 3.58 -21.85 -16.57
C ALA A 217 3.90 -22.31 -15.14
N ALA A 218 5.10 -22.87 -14.96
CA ALA A 218 5.57 -23.30 -13.63
C ALA A 218 5.94 -22.10 -12.74
N ASP A 219 5.56 -22.18 -11.47
CA ASP A 219 5.94 -21.20 -10.45
C ASP A 219 7.47 -21.14 -10.28
N GLN A 220 8.02 -19.93 -10.17
CA GLN A 220 9.44 -19.65 -10.03
C GLN A 220 9.75 -19.11 -8.62
N TRP A 221 9.74 -19.98 -7.62
CA TRP A 221 9.95 -19.59 -6.23
C TRP A 221 11.30 -18.91 -5.96
N GLY A 222 12.37 -19.31 -6.65
CA GLY A 222 13.68 -18.66 -6.51
C GLY A 222 13.66 -17.19 -6.92
N GLY A 223 13.01 -16.88 -8.06
CA GLY A 223 12.81 -15.49 -8.49
C GLY A 223 11.91 -14.71 -7.55
N THR A 224 10.85 -15.35 -7.04
CA THR A 224 9.94 -14.74 -6.06
C THR A 224 10.66 -14.38 -4.77
N LEU A 225 11.41 -15.31 -4.16
CA LEU A 225 12.13 -15.07 -2.90
C LEU A 225 13.17 -13.95 -3.06
N MET A 226 13.90 -13.94 -4.17
CA MET A 226 14.86 -12.87 -4.47
C MET A 226 14.15 -11.51 -4.64
N LEU A 227 13.03 -11.48 -5.34
CA LEU A 227 12.22 -10.25 -5.49
C LEU A 227 11.68 -9.78 -4.14
N LEU A 228 11.22 -10.69 -3.26
CA LEU A 228 10.77 -10.36 -1.92
C LEU A 228 11.91 -9.78 -1.05
N ALA A 229 13.13 -10.29 -1.17
CA ALA A 229 14.30 -9.71 -0.52
C ALA A 229 14.58 -8.28 -1.03
N ILE A 230 14.51 -8.05 -2.36
CA ILE A 230 14.64 -6.72 -2.96
C ILE A 230 13.57 -5.78 -2.43
N VAL A 231 12.31 -6.21 -2.39
CA VAL A 231 11.19 -5.40 -1.90
C VAL A 231 11.35 -5.06 -0.42
N GLY A 232 11.78 -6.03 0.41
CA GLY A 232 12.06 -5.81 1.83
C GLY A 232 13.19 -4.81 2.07
N LEU A 233 14.31 -4.95 1.35
CA LEU A 233 15.44 -4.02 1.44
C LEU A 233 15.09 -2.61 0.94
N ARG A 234 14.29 -2.49 -0.13
CA ARG A 234 13.77 -1.19 -0.59
C ARG A 234 12.91 -0.53 0.50
N SER A 235 12.18 -1.31 1.28
CA SER A 235 11.31 -0.80 2.34
C SER A 235 12.09 -0.11 3.46
N LEU A 236 13.40 -0.37 3.61
CA LEU A 236 14.31 0.39 4.48
C LEU A 236 14.31 1.87 4.10
N ALA A 237 14.45 2.18 2.80
CA ALA A 237 14.40 3.57 2.34
C ALA A 237 12.99 4.16 2.48
N HIS A 238 11.96 3.43 2.07
CA HIS A 238 10.58 3.94 2.11
C HIS A 238 10.13 4.23 3.54
N MET A 239 10.17 3.24 4.43
CA MET A 239 9.66 3.39 5.80
C MET A 239 10.59 4.22 6.69
N GLY A 240 11.89 4.21 6.44
CA GLY A 240 12.83 5.08 7.15
C GLY A 240 12.55 6.55 6.86
N LEU A 241 12.46 6.94 5.59
CA LEU A 241 12.11 8.30 5.20
C LEU A 241 10.69 8.67 5.66
N PHE A 242 9.72 7.79 5.47
CA PHE A 242 8.36 7.99 5.95
C PHE A 242 8.28 8.30 7.45
N THR A 243 9.04 7.57 8.26
CA THR A 243 9.01 7.70 9.72
C THR A 243 9.75 8.94 10.19
N PHE A 244 10.96 9.16 9.69
CA PHE A 244 11.89 10.07 10.33
C PHE A 244 12.03 11.44 9.65
N ILE A 245 11.48 11.68 8.44
CA ILE A 245 11.52 13.02 7.81
C ILE A 245 10.97 14.12 8.75
N PRO A 246 9.79 13.99 9.40
CA PRO A 246 9.29 15.07 10.25
C PRO A 246 10.20 15.36 11.46
N LEU A 247 10.72 14.30 12.10
CA LEU A 247 11.62 14.42 13.25
C LEU A 247 12.99 15.00 12.83
N TYR A 248 13.51 14.58 11.69
CA TYR A 248 14.77 15.09 11.14
C TYR A 248 14.70 16.59 10.81
N GLU A 249 13.60 17.03 10.21
CA GLU A 249 13.42 18.46 9.94
C GLU A 249 13.32 19.29 11.23
N ILE A 250 12.68 18.75 12.27
CA ILE A 250 12.62 19.38 13.60
C ILE A 250 14.02 19.43 14.24
N SER A 251 14.80 18.36 14.18
CA SER A 251 16.17 18.34 14.72
C SER A 251 17.10 19.33 14.02
N ARG A 252 16.80 19.71 12.78
CA ARG A 252 17.48 20.76 12.02
C ARG A 252 17.00 22.19 12.34
N GLY A 253 16.10 22.35 13.29
CA GLY A 253 15.53 23.64 13.71
C GLY A 253 14.33 24.09 12.87
N ASN A 254 13.80 23.26 11.98
CA ASN A 254 12.59 23.56 11.24
C ASN A 254 11.34 23.28 12.09
N GLY A 255 10.24 23.95 11.82
CA GLY A 255 8.98 23.70 12.52
C GLY A 255 8.33 22.40 12.08
N ALA A 256 7.51 21.79 12.96
CA ALA A 256 6.78 20.54 12.68
C ALA A 256 5.91 20.61 11.42
N ALA A 257 5.30 21.77 11.14
CA ALA A 257 4.53 21.99 9.91
C ALA A 257 5.40 21.88 8.65
N TYR A 258 6.66 22.32 8.71
CA TYR A 258 7.60 22.18 7.60
C TYR A 258 7.95 20.70 7.39
N GLY A 259 8.33 19.98 8.44
CA GLY A 259 8.66 18.55 8.35
C GLY A 259 7.49 17.73 7.78
N THR A 260 6.26 18.04 8.20
CA THR A 260 5.06 17.39 7.65
C THR A 260 4.85 17.68 6.16
N ARG A 261 5.11 18.92 5.70
CA ARG A 261 5.04 19.25 4.26
C ARG A 261 6.12 18.55 3.44
N VAL A 262 7.32 18.42 4.00
CA VAL A 262 8.43 17.68 3.37
C VAL A 262 8.07 16.20 3.23
N LEU A 263 7.48 15.60 4.26
CA LEU A 263 6.96 14.23 4.18
C LEU A 263 5.86 14.10 3.10
N ALA A 264 4.91 15.03 3.07
CA ALA A 264 3.84 15.03 2.06
C ALA A 264 4.41 15.16 0.64
N LEU A 265 5.45 15.98 0.43
CA LEU A 265 6.18 16.10 -0.84
C LEU A 265 6.77 14.74 -1.28
N PHE A 266 7.44 14.03 -0.37
CA PHE A 266 8.01 12.70 -0.61
C PHE A 266 6.95 11.68 -1.04
N LEU A 267 5.83 11.64 -0.31
CA LEU A 267 4.74 10.72 -0.58
C LEU A 267 3.99 11.05 -1.89
N PHE A 268 3.74 12.33 -2.13
CA PHE A 268 3.13 12.80 -3.38
C PHE A 268 4.00 12.48 -4.61
N ALA A 269 5.31 12.70 -4.49
CA ALA A 269 6.26 12.30 -5.52
C ALA A 269 6.22 10.78 -5.76
N GLY A 270 6.09 9.99 -4.71
CA GLY A 270 5.90 8.55 -4.79
C GLY A 270 4.62 8.14 -5.56
N ALA A 271 3.51 8.83 -5.32
CA ALA A 271 2.26 8.62 -6.06
C ALA A 271 2.45 8.91 -7.56
N LEU A 272 3.09 10.03 -7.91
CA LEU A 272 3.44 10.37 -9.30
C LEU A 272 4.40 9.32 -9.90
N GLY A 273 5.41 8.91 -9.13
CA GLY A 273 6.33 7.85 -9.54
C GLY A 273 5.62 6.54 -9.86
N THR A 274 4.59 6.19 -9.10
CA THR A 274 3.77 4.98 -9.35
C THR A 274 2.97 5.08 -10.65
N LEU A 275 2.42 6.27 -10.96
CA LEU A 275 1.71 6.51 -12.22
C LEU A 275 2.63 6.41 -13.45
N VAL A 276 3.89 6.81 -13.32
CA VAL A 276 4.88 6.77 -14.39
C VAL A 276 5.60 5.42 -14.47
N GLY A 277 5.89 4.81 -13.32
CA GLY A 277 6.71 3.61 -13.20
C GLY A 277 6.13 2.39 -13.92
N GLY A 278 4.81 2.19 -13.85
CA GLY A 278 4.11 1.10 -14.56
C GLY A 278 4.27 1.20 -16.08
N PRO A 279 3.78 2.27 -16.73
CA PRO A 279 3.94 2.47 -18.17
C PRO A 279 5.41 2.47 -18.65
N LEU A 280 6.32 3.01 -17.85
CA LEU A 280 7.75 2.97 -18.16
C LEU A 280 8.28 1.52 -18.13
N ALA A 281 7.87 0.74 -17.13
CA ALA A 281 8.26 -0.67 -17.04
C ALA A 281 7.74 -1.53 -18.19
N ASP A 282 6.55 -1.21 -18.70
CA ASP A 282 6.00 -1.88 -19.89
C ASP A 282 6.79 -1.56 -21.16
N ARG A 283 7.38 -0.35 -21.27
CA ARG A 283 8.16 0.10 -22.42
C ARG A 283 9.61 -0.39 -22.43
N ILE A 284 10.32 -0.22 -21.31
CA ILE A 284 11.77 -0.49 -21.23
C ILE A 284 12.12 -1.78 -20.48
N GLY A 285 11.12 -2.40 -19.84
CA GLY A 285 11.26 -3.64 -19.07
C GLY A 285 11.37 -3.39 -17.56
N ARG A 286 10.67 -4.24 -16.77
CA ARG A 286 10.53 -4.09 -15.31
C ARG A 286 11.85 -4.09 -14.57
N ARG A 287 12.77 -5.02 -14.92
CA ARG A 287 14.10 -5.11 -14.31
C ARG A 287 14.92 -3.82 -14.49
N LYS A 288 14.83 -3.18 -15.66
CA LYS A 288 15.54 -1.92 -15.95
C LYS A 288 14.99 -0.77 -15.10
N VAL A 289 13.68 -0.69 -14.92
CA VAL A 289 13.04 0.33 -14.08
C VAL A 289 13.41 0.15 -12.61
N LEU A 290 13.38 -1.08 -12.08
CA LEU A 290 13.86 -1.38 -10.73
C LEU A 290 15.33 -0.97 -10.55
N LEU A 291 16.19 -1.40 -11.47
CA LEU A 291 17.63 -1.11 -11.42
C LEU A 291 17.90 0.41 -11.46
N GLY A 292 17.26 1.13 -12.40
CA GLY A 292 17.38 2.57 -12.51
C GLY A 292 16.93 3.29 -11.23
N SER A 293 15.80 2.87 -10.65
CA SER A 293 15.32 3.40 -9.36
C SER A 293 16.36 3.21 -8.25
N PHE A 294 16.94 2.02 -8.11
CA PHE A 294 17.91 1.73 -7.06
C PHE A 294 19.26 2.43 -7.27
N ILE A 295 19.66 2.71 -8.51
CA ILE A 295 20.88 3.48 -8.80
C ILE A 295 20.70 4.94 -8.42
N VAL A 296 19.54 5.54 -8.70
CA VAL A 296 19.32 6.97 -8.46
C VAL A 296 18.94 7.30 -7.02
N SER A 297 18.29 6.36 -6.30
CA SER A 297 17.79 6.60 -4.94
C SER A 297 18.90 6.94 -3.93
N PRO A 298 20.04 6.23 -3.82
CA PRO A 298 21.05 6.52 -2.82
C PRO A 298 21.65 7.94 -2.93
N PRO A 299 22.11 8.41 -4.11
CA PRO A 299 22.63 9.76 -4.21
C PRO A 299 21.57 10.83 -3.97
N LEU A 300 20.31 10.58 -4.34
CA LEU A 300 19.23 11.52 -4.08
C LEU A 300 18.92 11.61 -2.57
N ILE A 301 18.89 10.50 -1.86
CA ILE A 301 18.72 10.46 -0.39
C ILE A 301 19.89 11.20 0.28
N ALA A 302 21.13 10.88 -0.12
CA ALA A 302 22.30 11.55 0.43
C ALA A 302 22.27 13.08 0.16
N THR A 303 21.84 13.50 -1.03
CA THR A 303 21.68 14.93 -1.36
C THR A 303 20.63 15.59 -0.47
N TYR A 304 19.50 14.94 -0.20
CA TYR A 304 18.49 15.47 0.74
C TYR A 304 19.07 15.69 2.12
N VAL A 305 19.76 14.69 2.65
CA VAL A 305 20.28 14.71 4.02
C VAL A 305 21.47 15.67 4.17
N LEU A 306 22.45 15.59 3.28
CA LEU A 306 23.72 16.33 3.44
C LEU A 306 23.67 17.76 2.92
N VAL A 307 22.94 18.02 1.83
CA VAL A 307 22.89 19.35 1.21
C VAL A 307 21.72 20.17 1.76
N GLY A 308 20.54 19.55 1.90
CA GLY A 308 19.34 20.22 2.39
C GLY A 308 18.84 21.35 1.46
N GLY A 309 18.02 22.24 2.02
CA GLY A 309 17.48 23.39 1.28
C GLY A 309 16.66 22.98 0.05
N THR A 310 16.56 23.87 -0.93
CA THR A 310 15.80 23.60 -2.16
C THR A 310 16.37 22.42 -2.97
N VAL A 311 17.71 22.31 -3.02
CA VAL A 311 18.37 21.19 -3.73
C VAL A 311 18.03 19.86 -3.06
N GLY A 312 18.07 19.81 -1.71
CA GLY A 312 17.65 18.61 -0.95
C GLY A 312 16.19 18.26 -1.18
N LEU A 313 15.27 19.24 -1.21
CA LEU A 313 13.85 19.01 -1.47
C LEU A 313 13.59 18.45 -2.88
N VAL A 314 14.28 18.97 -3.89
CA VAL A 314 14.21 18.44 -5.26
C VAL A 314 14.74 17.01 -5.31
N ALA A 315 15.86 16.74 -4.64
CA ALA A 315 16.42 15.40 -4.54
C ALA A 315 15.43 14.45 -3.83
N LEU A 316 14.82 14.87 -2.74
CA LEU A 316 13.83 14.08 -2.00
C LEU A 316 12.58 13.78 -2.85
N PHE A 317 12.11 14.74 -3.64
CA PHE A 317 11.02 14.52 -4.59
C PHE A 317 11.35 13.39 -5.56
N PHE A 318 12.49 13.42 -6.22
CA PHE A 318 12.90 12.36 -7.12
C PHE A 318 13.21 11.04 -6.40
N ALA A 319 13.73 11.07 -5.17
CA ALA A 319 13.90 9.89 -4.33
C ALA A 319 12.56 9.23 -4.02
N GLY A 320 11.54 10.01 -3.65
CA GLY A 320 10.17 9.52 -3.44
C GLY A 320 9.59 8.87 -4.69
N ALA A 321 9.69 9.54 -5.83
CA ALA A 321 9.24 8.99 -7.11
C ALA A 321 9.96 7.68 -7.47
N ALA A 322 11.26 7.58 -7.23
CA ALA A 322 12.04 6.38 -7.50
C ALA A 322 11.71 5.23 -6.53
N VAL A 323 11.74 5.47 -5.21
CA VAL A 323 11.58 4.43 -4.19
C VAL A 323 10.16 3.88 -4.16
N ILE A 324 9.14 4.75 -4.15
CA ILE A 324 7.73 4.35 -4.07
C ILE A 324 7.19 3.93 -5.44
N GLY A 325 7.62 4.61 -6.50
CA GLY A 325 7.14 4.37 -7.88
C GLY A 325 7.39 2.96 -8.41
N THR A 326 8.32 2.21 -7.82
CA THR A 326 8.59 0.81 -8.19
C THR A 326 7.73 -0.22 -7.47
N PHE A 327 6.81 0.22 -6.60
CA PHE A 327 5.94 -0.70 -5.86
C PHE A 327 5.06 -1.54 -6.80
N SER A 328 4.34 -0.90 -7.73
CA SER A 328 3.49 -1.58 -8.71
C SER A 328 4.29 -2.48 -9.66
N VAL A 329 5.50 -2.05 -10.03
CA VAL A 329 6.41 -2.83 -10.90
C VAL A 329 6.82 -4.14 -10.22
N SER A 330 7.22 -4.08 -8.95
CA SER A 330 7.59 -5.27 -8.17
C SER A 330 6.40 -6.19 -7.93
N LEU A 331 5.20 -5.65 -7.70
CA LEU A 331 3.97 -6.42 -7.53
C LEU A 331 3.63 -7.24 -8.79
N VAL A 332 3.64 -6.61 -9.96
CA VAL A 332 3.37 -7.30 -11.23
C VAL A 332 4.44 -8.36 -11.50
N MET A 333 5.70 -8.06 -11.22
CA MET A 333 6.81 -9.01 -11.38
C MET A 333 6.66 -10.23 -10.46
N SER A 334 6.19 -10.03 -9.22
CA SER A 334 5.86 -11.12 -8.30
C SER A 334 4.77 -12.05 -8.86
N GLN A 335 3.72 -11.47 -9.45
CA GLN A 335 2.65 -12.22 -10.10
C GLN A 335 3.14 -12.99 -11.33
N GLU A 336 4.14 -12.47 -12.06
CA GLU A 336 4.76 -13.17 -13.19
C GLU A 336 5.65 -14.33 -12.77
N TYR A 337 6.28 -14.26 -11.61
CA TYR A 337 7.02 -15.40 -11.06
C TYR A 337 6.13 -16.51 -10.51
N LEU A 338 4.93 -16.19 -10.03
CA LEU A 338 3.96 -17.17 -9.50
C LEU A 338 2.64 -17.11 -10.26
N PRO A 339 2.62 -17.44 -11.57
CA PRO A 339 1.43 -17.34 -12.41
C PRO A 339 0.30 -18.28 -11.97
N GLY A 340 0.62 -19.41 -11.33
CA GLY A 340 -0.35 -20.32 -10.74
C GLY A 340 -0.93 -19.85 -9.40
N ARG A 341 -0.36 -18.82 -8.77
CA ARG A 341 -0.66 -18.37 -7.40
C ARG A 341 -0.64 -16.85 -7.26
N VAL A 342 -1.31 -16.15 -8.17
CA VAL A 342 -1.29 -14.68 -8.25
C VAL A 342 -1.71 -14.00 -6.94
N GLY A 343 -2.69 -14.56 -6.22
CA GLY A 343 -3.12 -14.06 -4.91
C GLY A 343 -2.02 -14.18 -3.85
N VAL A 344 -1.32 -15.33 -3.82
CA VAL A 344 -0.16 -15.55 -2.93
C VAL A 344 0.97 -14.59 -3.28
N ALA A 345 1.29 -14.42 -4.56
CA ALA A 345 2.31 -13.50 -5.04
C ALA A 345 2.04 -12.06 -4.59
N SER A 346 0.79 -11.61 -4.74
CA SER A 346 0.36 -10.28 -4.31
C SER A 346 0.43 -10.11 -2.80
N GLY A 347 -0.10 -11.05 -2.04
CA GLY A 347 -0.10 -11.02 -0.57
C GLY A 347 1.31 -11.02 0.01
N LEU A 348 2.21 -11.84 -0.52
CA LEU A 348 3.62 -11.87 -0.10
C LEU A 348 4.32 -10.54 -0.46
N SER A 349 4.11 -10.03 -1.68
CA SER A 349 4.79 -8.81 -2.13
C SER A 349 4.34 -7.58 -1.34
N ILE A 350 3.04 -7.42 -1.09
CA ILE A 350 2.49 -6.29 -0.35
C ILE A 350 2.75 -6.45 1.15
N GLY A 351 2.37 -7.59 1.72
CA GLY A 351 2.47 -7.83 3.17
C GLY A 351 3.89 -7.82 3.68
N LEU A 352 4.83 -8.55 3.02
CA LEU A 352 6.23 -8.55 3.43
C LEU A 352 6.92 -7.20 3.20
N ALA A 353 6.58 -6.49 2.12
CA ALA A 353 7.15 -5.17 1.88
C ALA A 353 6.86 -4.20 3.02
N ILE A 354 5.60 -4.13 3.44
CA ILE A 354 5.15 -3.23 4.50
C ILE A 354 5.63 -3.74 5.87
N GLY A 355 5.51 -5.05 6.15
CA GLY A 355 5.92 -5.64 7.42
C GLY A 355 7.42 -5.51 7.70
N LEU A 356 8.28 -5.79 6.69
CA LEU A 356 9.74 -5.60 6.79
C LEU A 356 10.12 -4.12 6.92
N GLY A 357 9.30 -3.22 6.35
CA GLY A 357 9.46 -1.79 6.53
C GLY A 357 9.32 -1.33 7.99
N GLY A 358 8.44 -1.96 8.77
CA GLY A 358 8.32 -1.69 10.20
C GLY A 358 9.55 -2.11 10.99
N ILE A 359 10.15 -3.28 10.66
CA ILE A 359 11.43 -3.71 11.25
C ILE A 359 12.53 -2.71 10.89
N ALA A 360 12.54 -2.22 9.64
CA ALA A 360 13.49 -1.20 9.20
C ALA A 360 13.34 0.10 10.00
N ALA A 361 12.11 0.57 10.24
CA ALA A 361 11.85 1.78 11.03
C ALA A 361 12.34 1.64 12.48
N LEU A 362 12.09 0.49 13.11
CA LEU A 362 12.60 0.18 14.45
C LEU A 362 14.13 0.18 14.49
N SER A 363 14.78 -0.48 13.51
CA SER A 363 16.24 -0.57 13.44
C SER A 363 16.89 0.80 13.20
N LEU A 364 16.30 1.62 12.34
CA LEU A 364 16.76 2.99 12.08
C LEU A 364 16.55 3.90 13.29
N GLY A 365 15.48 3.69 14.07
CA GLY A 365 15.29 4.35 15.35
C GLY A 365 16.41 4.05 16.34
N ALA A 366 16.83 2.78 16.43
CA ALA A 366 17.97 2.39 17.26
C ALA A 366 19.31 3.02 16.78
N VAL A 367 19.50 3.17 15.47
CA VAL A 367 20.65 3.92 14.92
C VAL A 367 20.55 5.40 15.29
N ALA A 368 19.36 5.99 15.20
CA ALA A 368 19.15 7.40 15.54
C ALA A 368 19.39 7.68 17.03
N ASP A 369 19.01 6.76 17.92
CA ASP A 369 19.28 6.85 19.35
C ASP A 369 20.78 6.67 19.68
N ALA A 370 21.47 5.79 18.94
CA ALA A 370 22.88 5.48 19.20
C ALA A 370 23.84 6.52 18.62
N VAL A 371 23.47 7.17 17.53
CA VAL A 371 24.33 8.14 16.80
C VAL A 371 23.56 9.45 16.60
N ASP A 372 22.71 9.53 15.56
CA ASP A 372 21.80 10.66 15.27
C ASP A 372 20.82 10.33 14.11
N LEU A 373 19.85 11.22 13.91
CA LEU A 373 18.84 11.10 12.83
C LEU A 373 19.45 11.25 11.44
N GLU A 374 20.51 12.02 11.28
CA GLU A 374 21.20 12.21 9.99
C GLU A 374 21.80 10.88 9.52
N THR A 375 22.53 10.21 10.41
CA THR A 375 23.11 8.89 10.15
C THR A 375 22.03 7.85 9.87
N ALA A 376 20.94 7.84 10.66
CA ALA A 376 19.83 6.92 10.43
C ALA A 376 19.20 7.10 9.04
N LEU A 377 18.99 8.37 8.61
CA LEU A 377 18.47 8.66 7.28
C LEU A 377 19.46 8.29 6.16
N LEU A 378 20.76 8.49 6.34
CA LEU A 378 21.77 8.04 5.39
C LEU A 378 21.78 6.50 5.27
N CYS A 379 21.58 5.77 6.38
CA CYS A 379 21.45 4.32 6.37
C CYS A 379 20.27 3.84 5.52
N THR A 380 19.24 4.66 5.29
CA THR A 380 18.14 4.29 4.39
C THR A 380 18.60 4.03 2.95
N ALA A 381 19.71 4.63 2.52
CA ALA A 381 20.30 4.42 1.20
C ALA A 381 20.95 3.03 1.03
N LEU A 382 21.28 2.33 2.12
CA LEU A 382 21.92 1.00 2.07
C LEU A 382 21.01 -0.04 1.43
N GLY A 383 19.68 0.03 1.70
CA GLY A 383 18.71 -0.88 1.10
C GLY A 383 18.75 -0.85 -0.43
N PRO A 384 18.51 0.30 -1.08
CA PRO A 384 18.64 0.44 -2.52
C PRO A 384 20.01 0.05 -3.08
N LEU A 385 21.12 0.34 -2.38
CA LEU A 385 22.47 -0.07 -2.81
C LEU A 385 22.59 -1.59 -2.92
N VAL A 386 22.12 -2.34 -1.92
CA VAL A 386 22.12 -3.81 -1.98
C VAL A 386 21.14 -4.32 -3.05
N CYS A 387 20.00 -3.64 -3.25
CA CYS A 387 19.04 -3.96 -4.28
C CYS A 387 19.61 -3.88 -5.70
N ILE A 388 20.63 -3.03 -5.97
CA ILE A 388 21.32 -2.98 -7.26
C ILE A 388 21.89 -4.36 -7.59
N ALA A 389 22.69 -4.93 -6.70
CA ALA A 389 23.34 -6.23 -6.89
C ALA A 389 22.30 -7.35 -7.05
N LEU A 390 21.30 -7.40 -6.16
CA LEU A 390 20.24 -8.42 -6.23
C LEU A 390 19.42 -8.29 -7.53
N THR A 391 19.14 -7.07 -7.99
CA THR A 391 18.40 -6.87 -9.23
C THR A 391 19.19 -7.32 -10.45
N LEU A 392 20.51 -7.17 -10.44
CA LEU A 392 21.38 -7.69 -11.52
C LEU A 392 21.41 -9.23 -11.56
N LEU A 393 21.18 -9.89 -10.45
CA LEU A 393 21.11 -11.35 -10.36
C LEU A 393 19.68 -11.90 -10.54
N LEU A 394 18.66 -11.03 -10.55
CA LEU A 394 17.27 -11.44 -10.62
C LEU A 394 16.98 -12.15 -11.95
N PRO A 395 16.48 -13.41 -11.94
CA PRO A 395 16.18 -14.15 -13.17
C PRO A 395 15.03 -13.48 -13.93
N ALA A 396 15.02 -13.60 -15.25
CA ALA A 396 13.86 -13.15 -16.04
C ALA A 396 12.66 -14.05 -15.76
N PRO A 397 11.44 -13.48 -15.57
CA PRO A 397 10.22 -14.28 -15.50
C PRO A 397 10.07 -15.13 -16.76
N ARG A 398 9.80 -16.43 -16.60
CA ARG A 398 9.59 -17.35 -17.73
C ARG A 398 8.14 -17.22 -18.22
N TYR A 399 7.83 -16.09 -18.83
CA TYR A 399 6.51 -15.86 -19.40
C TYR A 399 6.38 -16.67 -20.70
N ARG A 400 5.54 -17.70 -20.71
CA ARG A 400 5.06 -18.27 -21.96
C ARG A 400 3.97 -17.35 -22.50
N ARG A 401 4.25 -16.60 -23.57
CA ARG A 401 3.16 -15.97 -24.32
C ARG A 401 2.09 -17.03 -24.58
N PRO A 402 0.79 -16.71 -24.35
CA PRO A 402 -0.27 -17.60 -24.84
C PRO A 402 0.03 -17.88 -26.32
N ALA A 403 0.04 -19.14 -26.72
CA ALA A 403 0.10 -19.50 -28.15
C ALA A 403 -1.01 -18.67 -28.78
N GLY A 404 -0.65 -17.88 -29.80
CA GLY A 404 -1.64 -17.19 -30.62
C GLY A 404 -2.69 -18.19 -31.07
N PRO A 405 -3.90 -17.77 -31.44
CA PRO A 405 -4.92 -18.68 -31.90
C PRO A 405 -4.27 -19.55 -33.01
N GLU A 406 -4.39 -20.87 -32.84
CA GLU A 406 -3.94 -21.83 -33.82
C GLU A 406 -4.49 -21.42 -35.20
N PRO A 407 -3.67 -21.29 -36.24
CA PRO A 407 -4.20 -20.95 -37.55
C PRO A 407 -5.27 -21.99 -37.89
N ALA A 408 -6.45 -21.50 -38.27
CA ALA A 408 -7.55 -22.37 -38.66
C ALA A 408 -7.03 -23.37 -39.69
N PRO A 409 -7.38 -24.67 -39.59
CA PRO A 409 -6.95 -25.66 -40.55
C PRO A 409 -7.33 -25.17 -41.95
N ALA A 410 -6.35 -25.11 -42.86
CA ALA A 410 -6.59 -24.74 -44.24
C ALA A 410 -7.72 -25.62 -44.79
N ALA A 411 -8.82 -25.01 -45.21
CA ALA A 411 -9.90 -25.71 -45.86
C ALA A 411 -9.29 -26.42 -47.07
N ALA A 412 -9.29 -27.75 -47.06
CA ALA A 412 -8.94 -28.54 -48.23
C ALA A 412 -9.97 -28.23 -49.31
N ILE A 413 -9.49 -27.68 -50.41
CA ILE A 413 -10.23 -27.47 -51.65
C ILE A 413 -10.29 -28.80 -52.39
#